data_f3b8bada659c33c392dd9802fa17ff34
#
_entry.id   f3b8bada659c33c392dd9802fa17ff34
#
_cell.length_a   1.000
_cell.length_b   1.000
_cell.length_c   1.000
_cell.angle_alpha   90.00
_cell.angle_beta   90.00
_cell.angle_gamma   90.00
#
_symmetry.space_group_name_H-M   'P 1'
#
loop_
_entity.id
_entity.type
_entity.pdbx_description
1 polymer ?
#
loop_
_entity_poly.entity_id
_entity_poly.type
_entity_poly.pdbx_seq_one_letter_code
_entity_poly.pdbx_strand_id
1 'polypeptide(L)'
;HAMYNEACEIINNSSDHWIDTDHRTTSYNEAMTLSLGKYISLINFRDNNIYIKTPIYMCHKYFLYFLKGHEVLQFSTDDLFYYSNHTIMSRGGYYFVNDYGMQTSILSRFGVRSHSVKGRDYVFKNGDTHDYRYENILVVNKYNGVSQFTKNGRIMYRTRIHINGDYILGEFSSETEAAIAYNKAVDMLSGLVNITYTPNYIEGISSVEYASIYHNIILSKNFRNYVKSVS
;
A
#
# COMPACT_ATOMS: atom_id res chain seq x y z
N HIS A 1 -17.20 -26.02 27.40
CA HIS A 1 -18.66 -26.04 27.19
C HIS A 1 -19.21 -24.67 26.72
N ALA A 2 -18.86 -23.52 27.36
CA ALA A 2 -19.40 -22.20 26.99
C ALA A 2 -19.11 -21.84 25.52
N MET A 3 -17.85 -21.90 25.07
CA MET A 3 -17.45 -21.62 23.67
C MET A 3 -18.18 -22.50 22.64
N TYR A 4 -18.43 -23.78 22.98
CA TYR A 4 -19.12 -24.69 22.08
C TYR A 4 -20.60 -24.31 21.92
N ASN A 5 -21.25 -24.01 23.03
CA ASN A 5 -22.66 -23.60 23.02
C ASN A 5 -22.86 -22.30 22.25
N GLU A 6 -21.95 -21.32 22.46
CA GLU A 6 -21.94 -20.05 21.74
C GLU A 6 -21.70 -20.25 20.24
N ALA A 7 -20.78 -21.14 19.84
CA ALA A 7 -20.56 -21.48 18.44
C ALA A 7 -21.79 -22.11 17.78
N CYS A 8 -22.49 -23.02 18.49
CA CYS A 8 -23.74 -23.59 18.01
C CYS A 8 -24.86 -22.54 17.89
N GLU A 9 -24.94 -21.60 18.83
CA GLU A 9 -25.88 -20.49 18.77
C GLU A 9 -25.64 -19.58 17.56
N ILE A 10 -24.40 -19.18 17.30
CA ILE A 10 -24.03 -18.38 16.15
C ILE A 10 -24.43 -19.03 14.82
N ILE A 11 -24.24 -20.36 14.72
CA ILE A 11 -24.58 -21.10 13.50
C ILE A 11 -26.09 -21.24 13.31
N ASN A 12 -26.84 -21.41 14.41
CA ASN A 12 -28.28 -21.71 14.35
C ASN A 12 -29.18 -20.46 14.43
N ASN A 13 -28.64 -19.31 14.88
CA ASN A 13 -29.43 -18.09 15.12
C ASN A 13 -28.87 -16.92 14.28
N SER A 14 -29.38 -16.73 13.08
CA SER A 14 -28.99 -15.64 12.20
C SER A 14 -29.61 -14.29 12.55
N SER A 15 -30.66 -14.24 13.37
CA SER A 15 -31.27 -12.97 13.78
C SER A 15 -30.42 -12.19 14.78
N ASP A 16 -29.76 -12.90 15.70
CA ASP A 16 -28.95 -12.29 16.75
C ASP A 16 -27.46 -12.19 16.37
N HIS A 17 -27.04 -13.01 15.43
CA HIS A 17 -25.65 -13.06 14.94
C HIS A 17 -25.55 -12.77 13.44
N TRP A 18 -25.11 -11.56 13.09
CA TRP A 18 -25.11 -11.07 11.72
C TRP A 18 -23.86 -10.20 11.39
N ILE A 19 -23.64 -10.03 10.10
CA ILE A 19 -22.70 -9.07 9.51
C ILE A 19 -23.49 -8.20 8.53
N ASP A 20 -23.41 -6.89 8.72
CA ASP A 20 -23.92 -5.90 7.78
C ASP A 20 -22.77 -5.49 6.83
N THR A 21 -22.88 -5.90 5.58
CA THR A 21 -21.85 -5.64 4.56
C THR A 21 -21.86 -4.22 4.05
N ASP A 22 -23.02 -3.54 4.09
CA ASP A 22 -23.16 -2.17 3.58
C ASP A 22 -22.55 -1.15 4.56
N HIS A 23 -22.80 -1.35 5.86
CA HIS A 23 -22.24 -0.50 6.92
C HIS A 23 -20.94 -1.05 7.50
N ARG A 24 -20.50 -2.24 7.07
CA ARG A 24 -19.30 -2.94 7.55
C ARG A 24 -19.30 -3.10 9.07
N THR A 25 -20.44 -3.52 9.60
CA THR A 25 -20.64 -3.74 11.04
C THR A 25 -21.01 -5.18 11.34
N THR A 26 -20.98 -5.55 12.61
CA THR A 26 -21.31 -6.90 13.07
C THR A 26 -21.98 -6.83 14.44
N SER A 27 -22.84 -7.79 14.74
CA SER A 27 -23.43 -7.96 16.06
C SER A 27 -22.45 -8.55 17.11
N TYR A 28 -21.16 -8.71 16.77
CA TYR A 28 -20.15 -9.17 17.71
C TYR A 28 -20.09 -8.27 18.95
N ASN A 29 -20.02 -8.90 20.11
CA ASN A 29 -19.86 -8.21 21.39
C ASN A 29 -18.59 -8.73 22.10
N GLU A 30 -17.77 -7.83 22.63
CA GLU A 30 -16.54 -8.17 23.36
C GLU A 30 -16.78 -8.97 24.65
N ALA A 31 -18.03 -8.99 25.17
CA ALA A 31 -18.43 -9.85 26.27
C ALA A 31 -18.57 -11.33 25.90
N MET A 32 -18.54 -11.65 24.60
CA MET A 32 -18.60 -13.04 24.13
C MET A 32 -17.31 -13.81 24.51
N THR A 33 -17.49 -15.12 24.72
CA THR A 33 -16.39 -16.05 25.03
C THR A 33 -15.51 -16.29 23.80
N LEU A 34 -16.12 -16.28 22.61
CA LEU A 34 -15.42 -16.41 21.33
C LEU A 34 -14.74 -15.07 20.94
N SER A 35 -13.53 -15.17 20.39
CA SER A 35 -12.87 -14.01 19.85
C SER A 35 -13.54 -13.54 18.54
N LEU A 36 -13.42 -12.23 18.22
CA LEU A 36 -13.93 -11.67 16.96
C LEU A 36 -13.55 -12.52 15.74
N GLY A 37 -12.29 -12.96 15.66
CA GLY A 37 -11.84 -13.78 14.53
C GLY A 37 -12.61 -15.08 14.37
N LYS A 38 -12.86 -15.79 15.47
CA LYS A 38 -13.66 -17.03 15.45
C LYS A 38 -15.13 -16.74 15.14
N TYR A 39 -15.67 -15.67 15.70
CA TYR A 39 -17.03 -15.24 15.45
C TYR A 39 -17.26 -14.99 13.95
N ILE A 40 -16.41 -14.17 13.31
CA ILE A 40 -16.50 -13.88 11.86
C ILE A 40 -16.34 -15.16 11.04
N SER A 41 -15.38 -16.03 11.39
CA SER A 41 -15.16 -17.30 10.69
C SER A 41 -16.40 -18.21 10.72
N LEU A 42 -17.11 -18.26 11.85
CA LEU A 42 -18.33 -19.06 12.01
C LEU A 42 -19.49 -18.51 11.20
N ILE A 43 -19.69 -17.18 11.21
CA ILE A 43 -20.73 -16.55 10.39
C ILE A 43 -20.41 -16.73 8.91
N ASN A 44 -19.14 -16.53 8.50
CA ASN A 44 -18.76 -16.78 7.12
C ASN A 44 -19.01 -18.23 6.69
N PHE A 45 -18.71 -19.18 7.56
CA PHE A 45 -19.01 -20.60 7.30
C PHE A 45 -20.52 -20.86 7.18
N ARG A 46 -21.34 -20.29 8.07
CA ARG A 46 -22.80 -20.44 8.05
C ARG A 46 -23.40 -19.89 6.75
N ASP A 47 -22.98 -18.67 6.37
CA ASP A 47 -23.61 -17.92 5.27
C ASP A 47 -23.04 -18.29 3.89
N ASN A 48 -21.75 -18.61 3.81
CA ASN A 48 -21.03 -18.84 2.57
C ASN A 48 -20.53 -20.30 2.38
N ASN A 49 -20.70 -21.18 3.37
CA ASN A 49 -20.19 -22.56 3.40
C ASN A 49 -18.66 -22.68 3.26
N ILE A 50 -17.91 -21.61 3.59
CA ILE A 50 -16.46 -21.55 3.50
C ILE A 50 -15.89 -21.20 4.87
N TYR A 51 -15.06 -22.09 5.42
CA TYR A 51 -14.33 -21.79 6.66
C TYR A 51 -13.00 -21.12 6.34
N ILE A 52 -12.82 -19.91 6.86
CA ILE A 52 -11.58 -19.14 6.77
C ILE A 52 -11.11 -18.83 8.18
N LYS A 53 -9.86 -19.17 8.51
CA LYS A 53 -9.31 -19.01 9.87
C LYS A 53 -9.14 -17.54 10.28
N THR A 54 -8.80 -16.68 9.34
CA THR A 54 -8.68 -15.22 9.54
C THR A 54 -10.08 -14.58 9.55
N PRO A 55 -10.27 -13.41 10.16
CA PRO A 55 -11.57 -12.77 10.32
C PRO A 55 -12.10 -12.18 9.01
N ILE A 56 -12.34 -13.03 8.05
CA ILE A 56 -12.80 -12.69 6.69
C ILE A 56 -14.25 -13.11 6.52
N TYR A 57 -15.07 -12.20 5.98
CA TYR A 57 -16.40 -12.46 5.49
C TYR A 57 -16.48 -12.26 3.99
N MET A 58 -16.86 -13.31 3.27
CA MET A 58 -16.96 -13.32 1.81
C MET A 58 -18.22 -12.62 1.34
N CYS A 59 -18.05 -11.71 0.38
CA CYS A 59 -19.10 -11.10 -0.43
C CYS A 59 -18.95 -11.55 -1.89
N HIS A 60 -19.90 -11.17 -2.76
CA HIS A 60 -19.93 -11.67 -4.15
C HIS A 60 -18.67 -11.29 -4.97
N LYS A 61 -18.17 -10.04 -4.85
CA LYS A 61 -17.05 -9.51 -5.65
C LYS A 61 -15.87 -9.03 -4.80
N TYR A 62 -15.99 -9.07 -3.50
CA TYR A 62 -15.00 -8.59 -2.55
C TYR A 62 -15.12 -9.39 -1.27
N PHE A 63 -14.22 -9.16 -0.32
CA PHE A 63 -14.36 -9.65 1.05
C PHE A 63 -14.08 -8.53 2.05
N LEU A 64 -14.63 -8.70 3.24
CA LEU A 64 -14.41 -7.85 4.39
C LEU A 64 -13.44 -8.53 5.34
N TYR A 65 -12.44 -7.79 5.82
CA TYR A 65 -11.50 -8.23 6.82
C TYR A 65 -11.72 -7.43 8.11
N PHE A 66 -12.14 -8.10 9.17
CA PHE A 66 -12.49 -7.48 10.45
C PHE A 66 -11.26 -7.39 11.35
N LEU A 67 -10.92 -6.19 11.79
CA LEU A 67 -9.85 -5.92 12.74
C LEU A 67 -10.40 -5.65 14.14
N LYS A 68 -9.54 -5.77 15.15
CA LYS A 68 -9.88 -5.34 16.51
C LYS A 68 -10.25 -3.86 16.53
N GLY A 69 -11.18 -3.46 17.41
CA GLY A 69 -11.59 -2.06 17.51
C GLY A 69 -12.61 -1.63 16.45
N HIS A 70 -13.34 -2.58 15.84
CA HIS A 70 -14.42 -2.34 14.87
C HIS A 70 -13.96 -1.76 13.52
N GLU A 71 -12.65 -1.78 13.23
CA GLU A 71 -12.16 -1.44 11.90
C GLU A 71 -12.40 -2.58 10.92
N VAL A 72 -12.92 -2.27 9.74
CA VAL A 72 -13.20 -3.27 8.69
C VAL A 72 -12.61 -2.80 7.37
N LEU A 73 -11.73 -3.62 6.80
CA LEU A 73 -11.10 -3.37 5.52
C LEU A 73 -11.80 -4.19 4.42
N GLN A 74 -11.87 -3.62 3.23
CA GLN A 74 -12.47 -4.24 2.06
C GLN A 74 -11.39 -4.54 1.01
N PHE A 75 -11.40 -5.75 0.45
CA PHE A 75 -10.41 -6.19 -0.53
C PHE A 75 -11.06 -6.87 -1.74
N SER A 76 -10.37 -6.85 -2.87
CA SER A 76 -10.73 -7.67 -4.04
C SER A 76 -10.59 -9.16 -3.73
N THR A 77 -11.45 -10.00 -4.30
CA THR A 77 -11.40 -11.47 -4.13
C THR A 77 -10.05 -12.07 -4.55
N ASP A 78 -9.32 -11.44 -5.46
CA ASP A 78 -7.99 -11.87 -5.90
C ASP A 78 -6.96 -11.94 -4.76
N ASP A 79 -7.15 -11.15 -3.72
CA ASP A 79 -6.28 -11.13 -2.54
C ASP A 79 -6.71 -12.12 -1.44
N LEU A 80 -7.81 -12.87 -1.63
CA LEU A 80 -8.35 -13.76 -0.63
C LEU A 80 -7.34 -14.81 -0.16
N PHE A 81 -6.64 -15.46 -1.09
CA PHE A 81 -5.66 -16.48 -0.76
C PHE A 81 -4.54 -15.92 0.13
N TYR A 82 -4.09 -14.71 -0.14
CA TYR A 82 -3.06 -14.05 0.66
C TYR A 82 -3.55 -13.74 2.08
N TYR A 83 -4.66 -13.03 2.22
CA TYR A 83 -5.16 -12.61 3.53
C TYR A 83 -5.84 -13.73 4.34
N SER A 84 -6.22 -14.83 3.72
CA SER A 84 -6.65 -16.02 4.47
C SER A 84 -5.51 -16.66 5.29
N ASN A 85 -4.25 -16.42 4.88
CA ASN A 85 -3.04 -16.93 5.52
C ASN A 85 -2.23 -15.87 6.30
N HIS A 86 -2.55 -14.58 6.13
CA HIS A 86 -1.83 -13.49 6.79
C HIS A 86 -2.76 -12.68 7.69
N THR A 87 -2.33 -12.50 8.93
CA THR A 87 -3.06 -11.64 9.87
C THR A 87 -2.67 -10.19 9.64
N ILE A 88 -3.66 -9.34 9.35
CA ILE A 88 -3.46 -7.90 9.27
C ILE A 88 -3.39 -7.32 10.68
N MET A 89 -2.40 -6.47 10.89
CA MET A 89 -2.18 -5.70 12.11
C MET A 89 -2.28 -4.21 11.81
N SER A 90 -2.69 -3.41 12.79
CA SER A 90 -2.72 -1.95 12.67
C SER A 90 -1.82 -1.30 13.72
N ARG A 91 -1.15 -0.21 13.34
CA ARG A 91 -0.38 0.65 14.24
C ARG A 91 -0.39 2.08 13.71
N GLY A 92 -0.93 3.02 14.51
CA GLY A 92 -0.93 4.44 14.16
C GLY A 92 -1.65 4.75 12.84
N GLY A 93 -2.73 4.02 12.50
CA GLY A 93 -3.48 4.18 11.26
C GLY A 93 -2.84 3.51 10.03
N TYR A 94 -1.77 2.73 10.22
CA TYR A 94 -1.14 1.95 9.16
C TYR A 94 -1.45 0.46 9.33
N TYR A 95 -1.75 -0.22 8.22
CA TYR A 95 -2.03 -1.65 8.18
C TYR A 95 -0.85 -2.40 7.55
N PHE A 96 -0.49 -3.52 8.18
CA PHE A 96 0.64 -4.33 7.73
C PHE A 96 0.42 -5.81 8.07
N VAL A 97 1.17 -6.66 7.42
CA VAL A 97 1.26 -8.09 7.72
C VAL A 97 2.69 -8.46 8.04
N ASN A 98 2.89 -9.57 8.76
CA ASN A 98 4.19 -10.19 8.88
C ASN A 98 4.35 -11.20 7.75
N ASP A 99 5.32 -10.96 6.88
CA ASP A 99 5.65 -11.83 5.77
C ASP A 99 7.15 -12.13 5.80
N TYR A 100 7.51 -13.41 5.89
CA TYR A 100 8.90 -13.89 6.04
C TYR A 100 9.71 -13.17 7.14
N GLY A 101 9.07 -12.86 8.27
CA GLY A 101 9.71 -12.15 9.40
C GLY A 101 9.81 -10.64 9.25
N MET A 102 9.34 -10.07 8.15
CA MET A 102 9.33 -8.62 7.90
C MET A 102 7.92 -8.06 7.99
N GLN A 103 7.80 -6.86 8.54
CA GLN A 103 6.55 -6.10 8.51
C GLN A 103 6.38 -5.45 7.14
N THR A 104 5.38 -5.90 6.38
CA THR A 104 5.09 -5.40 5.04
C THR A 104 3.77 -4.65 5.05
N SER A 105 3.78 -3.39 4.60
CA SER A 105 2.54 -2.61 4.44
C SER A 105 1.60 -3.29 3.44
N ILE A 106 0.30 -3.34 3.75
CA ILE A 106 -0.69 -3.86 2.78
C ILE A 106 -0.74 -3.03 1.50
N LEU A 107 -0.38 -1.75 1.56
CA LEU A 107 -0.29 -0.87 0.39
C LEU A 107 0.80 -1.28 -0.61
N SER A 108 1.82 -2.02 -0.17
CA SER A 108 2.89 -2.47 -1.07
C SER A 108 2.38 -3.41 -2.17
N ARG A 109 1.30 -4.14 -1.93
CA ARG A 109 0.64 -5.00 -2.93
C ARG A 109 0.06 -4.21 -4.10
N PHE A 110 -0.22 -2.93 -3.90
CA PHE A 110 -0.72 -2.00 -4.91
C PHE A 110 0.39 -1.19 -5.57
N GLY A 111 1.66 -1.52 -5.30
CA GLY A 111 2.80 -0.76 -5.82
C GLY A 111 3.06 0.57 -5.08
N VAL A 112 2.37 0.80 -3.96
CA VAL A 112 2.64 1.97 -3.10
C VAL A 112 3.91 1.70 -2.30
N ARG A 113 4.88 2.58 -2.43
CA ARG A 113 6.21 2.44 -1.80
C ARG A 113 6.18 2.84 -0.32
N SER A 114 7.16 2.37 0.42
CA SER A 114 7.43 2.85 1.78
C SER A 114 7.59 4.37 1.78
N HIS A 115 7.06 5.03 2.82
CA HIS A 115 7.06 6.49 2.98
C HIS A 115 6.22 7.28 1.95
N SER A 116 5.39 6.62 1.13
CA SER A 116 4.42 7.29 0.28
C SER A 116 3.36 8.02 1.10
N VAL A 117 2.98 9.20 0.65
CA VAL A 117 2.02 10.08 1.32
C VAL A 117 0.67 10.03 0.61
N LYS A 118 -0.39 9.70 1.35
CA LYS A 118 -1.76 9.73 0.83
C LYS A 118 -2.12 11.13 0.32
N GLY A 119 -2.79 11.19 -0.82
CA GLY A 119 -3.16 12.45 -1.49
C GLY A 119 -2.07 13.02 -2.39
N ARG A 120 -0.80 12.59 -2.23
CA ARG A 120 0.32 13.00 -3.09
C ARG A 120 0.83 11.85 -3.95
N ASP A 121 1.14 10.72 -3.33
CA ASP A 121 1.81 9.60 -3.99
C ASP A 121 0.81 8.51 -4.38
N TYR A 122 -0.29 8.43 -3.68
CA TYR A 122 -1.44 7.57 -3.99
C TYR A 122 -2.73 8.16 -3.45
N VAL A 123 -3.86 7.77 -4.04
CA VAL A 123 -5.20 8.20 -3.62
C VAL A 123 -6.18 7.02 -3.60
N PHE A 124 -7.17 7.12 -2.74
CA PHE A 124 -8.37 6.29 -2.78
C PHE A 124 -9.41 7.03 -3.62
N LYS A 125 -9.76 6.51 -4.80
CA LYS A 125 -10.60 7.20 -5.79
C LYS A 125 -12.00 7.53 -5.28
N ASN A 126 -12.59 6.65 -4.46
CA ASN A 126 -13.89 6.86 -3.83
C ASN A 126 -13.82 7.62 -2.50
N GLY A 127 -12.62 7.98 -2.03
CA GLY A 127 -12.38 8.65 -0.75
C GLY A 127 -12.39 7.73 0.49
N ASP A 128 -12.79 6.47 0.35
CA ASP A 128 -12.83 5.50 1.44
C ASP A 128 -11.44 4.87 1.66
N THR A 129 -10.80 5.21 2.76
CA THR A 129 -9.46 4.76 3.11
C THR A 129 -9.39 3.32 3.65
N HIS A 130 -10.52 2.67 3.81
CA HIS A 130 -10.65 1.27 4.20
C HIS A 130 -11.00 0.35 3.02
N ASP A 131 -11.21 0.92 1.83
CA ASP A 131 -11.47 0.18 0.61
C ASP A 131 -10.18 -0.04 -0.19
N TYR A 132 -9.59 -1.22 0.00
CA TYR A 132 -8.35 -1.71 -0.62
C TYR A 132 -8.60 -2.55 -1.88
N ARG A 133 -9.69 -2.33 -2.59
CA ARG A 133 -9.88 -2.94 -3.91
C ARG A 133 -8.97 -2.29 -4.95
N TYR A 134 -8.49 -3.09 -5.90
CA TYR A 134 -7.54 -2.60 -6.92
C TYR A 134 -8.07 -1.41 -7.72
N GLU A 135 -9.36 -1.39 -8.04
CA GLU A 135 -9.98 -0.28 -8.76
C GLU A 135 -10.04 1.03 -7.97
N ASN A 136 -9.92 0.98 -6.63
CA ASN A 136 -10.01 2.15 -5.77
C ASN A 136 -8.65 2.81 -5.48
N ILE A 137 -7.55 2.06 -5.53
CA ILE A 137 -6.23 2.60 -5.23
C ILE A 137 -5.54 3.04 -6.52
N LEU A 138 -5.25 4.33 -6.62
CA LEU A 138 -4.48 4.91 -7.71
C LEU A 138 -3.10 5.36 -7.20
N VAL A 139 -2.04 4.75 -7.72
CA VAL A 139 -0.66 5.20 -7.48
C VAL A 139 -0.36 6.35 -8.44
N VAL A 140 -0.07 7.53 -7.88
CA VAL A 140 0.22 8.76 -8.63
C VAL A 140 1.72 8.89 -8.89
N ASN A 141 2.54 8.69 -7.84
CA ASN A 141 4.00 8.80 -7.93
C ASN A 141 4.63 7.43 -7.67
N LYS A 142 4.96 6.71 -8.74
CA LYS A 142 5.49 5.34 -8.62
C LYS A 142 7.01 5.26 -8.46
N TYR A 143 7.76 6.34 -8.76
CA TYR A 143 9.22 6.35 -8.71
C TYR A 143 9.78 7.13 -7.52
N ASN A 144 10.91 6.66 -6.98
CA ASN A 144 11.65 7.32 -5.91
C ASN A 144 12.09 8.72 -6.34
N GLY A 145 11.84 9.70 -5.47
CA GLY A 145 12.25 11.07 -5.70
C GLY A 145 11.45 11.81 -6.78
N VAL A 146 10.52 11.17 -7.48
CA VAL A 146 9.71 11.76 -8.54
C VAL A 146 8.34 12.15 -8.00
N SER A 147 7.89 13.35 -8.34
CA SER A 147 6.54 13.84 -8.03
C SER A 147 5.93 14.55 -9.23
N GLN A 148 4.69 14.20 -9.54
CA GLN A 148 3.92 14.84 -10.59
C GLN A 148 3.40 16.20 -10.11
N PHE A 149 3.37 17.19 -11.01
CA PHE A 149 2.77 18.50 -10.77
C PHE A 149 2.26 19.10 -12.08
N THR A 150 1.44 20.13 -12.01
CA THR A 150 0.93 20.84 -13.20
C THR A 150 1.67 22.17 -13.36
N LYS A 151 2.19 22.43 -14.57
CA LYS A 151 2.82 23.69 -14.95
C LYS A 151 2.24 24.16 -16.28
N ASN A 152 1.64 25.35 -16.29
CA ASN A 152 1.02 25.92 -17.49
C ASN A 152 0.00 24.95 -18.17
N GLY A 153 -0.83 24.27 -17.37
CA GLY A 153 -1.82 23.32 -17.88
C GLY A 153 -1.25 21.98 -18.36
N ARG A 154 0.05 21.74 -18.24
CA ARG A 154 0.70 20.49 -18.63
C ARG A 154 1.17 19.73 -17.40
N ILE A 155 1.06 18.40 -17.45
CA ILE A 155 1.64 17.51 -16.45
C ILE A 155 3.16 17.52 -16.63
N MET A 156 3.87 17.77 -15.55
CA MET A 156 5.33 17.73 -15.45
C MET A 156 5.75 16.88 -14.25
N TYR A 157 6.98 16.45 -14.24
CA TYR A 157 7.56 15.60 -13.21
C TYR A 157 8.79 16.27 -12.61
N ARG A 158 8.77 16.50 -11.29
CA ARG A 158 9.90 17.06 -10.54
C ARG A 158 10.65 15.94 -9.84
N THR A 159 11.95 15.91 -10.03
CA THR A 159 12.82 14.95 -9.34
C THR A 159 13.58 15.63 -8.21
N ARG A 160 13.59 14.99 -7.05
CA ARG A 160 14.31 15.41 -5.85
C ARG A 160 15.07 14.25 -5.24
N ILE A 161 16.17 14.57 -4.54
CA ILE A 161 16.89 13.66 -3.67
C ILE A 161 17.14 14.31 -2.32
N HIS A 162 16.93 13.57 -1.24
CA HIS A 162 17.16 14.05 0.11
C HIS A 162 18.55 13.60 0.58
N ILE A 163 19.38 14.55 1.05
CA ILE A 163 20.70 14.27 1.63
C ILE A 163 20.73 14.86 3.06
N ASN A 164 21.07 16.14 3.20
CA ASN A 164 20.91 16.93 4.44
C ASN A 164 19.83 17.99 4.26
N GLY A 165 18.94 17.79 3.29
CA GLY A 165 17.88 18.64 2.79
C GLY A 165 17.50 18.17 1.40
N ASP A 166 16.47 18.77 0.81
CA ASP A 166 15.96 18.38 -0.50
C ASP A 166 16.70 19.12 -1.64
N TYR A 167 17.35 18.37 -2.51
CA TYR A 167 17.93 18.88 -3.75
C TYR A 167 16.99 18.59 -4.91
N ILE A 168 16.46 19.63 -5.56
CA ILE A 168 15.74 19.50 -6.83
C ILE A 168 16.77 19.17 -7.92
N LEU A 169 16.59 18.04 -8.59
CA LEU A 169 17.48 17.56 -9.63
C LEU A 169 17.11 18.11 -11.01
N GLY A 170 15.80 18.29 -11.26
CA GLY A 170 15.25 18.81 -12.49
C GLY A 170 13.73 18.71 -12.55
N GLU A 171 13.15 19.27 -13.63
CA GLU A 171 11.76 19.14 -14.02
C GLU A 171 11.71 18.59 -15.45
N PHE A 172 10.91 17.55 -15.66
CA PHE A 172 10.87 16.78 -16.90
C PHE A 172 9.44 16.65 -17.41
N SER A 173 9.30 16.50 -18.72
CA SER A 173 8.00 16.23 -19.35
C SER A 173 7.60 14.76 -19.30
N SER A 174 8.57 13.86 -19.07
CA SER A 174 8.39 12.41 -18.96
C SER A 174 8.69 11.92 -17.55
N GLU A 175 7.83 11.04 -17.03
CA GLU A 175 8.04 10.37 -15.76
C GLU A 175 9.28 9.46 -15.81
N THR A 176 9.52 8.83 -16.96
CA THR A 176 10.70 8.00 -17.24
C THR A 176 11.99 8.81 -17.14
N GLU A 177 12.06 9.97 -17.79
CA GLU A 177 13.22 10.87 -17.68
C GLU A 177 13.45 11.31 -16.24
N ALA A 178 12.40 11.67 -15.51
CA ALA A 178 12.47 12.07 -14.12
C ALA A 178 13.02 10.93 -13.23
N ALA A 179 12.60 9.69 -13.48
CA ALA A 179 13.07 8.50 -12.75
C ALA A 179 14.54 8.18 -13.07
N ILE A 180 14.97 8.33 -14.32
CA ILE A 180 16.37 8.15 -14.74
C ILE A 180 17.24 9.27 -14.13
N ALA A 181 16.74 10.50 -14.05
CA ALA A 181 17.44 11.61 -13.38
C ALA A 181 17.72 11.30 -11.90
N TYR A 182 16.77 10.67 -11.21
CA TYR A 182 16.98 10.19 -9.83
C TYR A 182 18.09 9.14 -9.78
N ASN A 183 18.04 8.13 -10.64
CA ASN A 183 19.05 7.08 -10.68
C ASN A 183 20.44 7.65 -10.95
N LYS A 184 20.56 8.61 -11.89
CA LYS A 184 21.82 9.31 -12.16
C LYS A 184 22.37 10.05 -10.93
N ALA A 185 21.49 10.66 -10.14
CA ALA A 185 21.90 11.31 -8.89
C ALA A 185 22.36 10.30 -7.84
N VAL A 186 21.67 9.15 -7.73
CA VAL A 186 22.07 8.05 -6.83
C VAL A 186 23.48 7.55 -7.19
N ASP A 187 23.75 7.33 -8.49
CA ASP A 187 25.07 6.89 -8.95
C ASP A 187 26.16 7.91 -8.62
N MET A 188 25.86 9.22 -8.82
CA MET A 188 26.82 10.30 -8.51
C MET A 188 27.09 10.44 -7.00
N LEU A 189 26.19 10.00 -6.14
CA LEU A 189 26.36 10.04 -4.67
C LEU A 189 26.99 8.75 -4.12
N SER A 190 27.09 7.72 -4.94
CA SER A 190 27.61 6.41 -4.52
C SER A 190 29.03 6.55 -3.98
N GLY A 191 29.23 6.11 -2.73
CA GLY A 191 30.53 6.23 -2.04
C GLY A 191 30.88 7.62 -1.51
N LEU A 192 30.09 8.66 -1.79
CA LEU A 192 30.35 10.03 -1.32
C LEU A 192 29.56 10.38 -0.04
N VAL A 193 28.42 9.72 0.17
CA VAL A 193 27.57 9.97 1.33
C VAL A 193 27.24 8.67 2.05
N ASN A 194 27.04 8.73 3.37
CA ASN A 194 26.69 7.58 4.18
C ASN A 194 25.16 7.36 4.19
N ILE A 195 24.53 7.37 3.01
CA ILE A 195 23.09 7.15 2.80
C ILE A 195 22.95 6.12 1.69
N THR A 196 22.16 5.09 1.94
CA THR A 196 21.83 4.10 0.91
C THR A 196 20.55 4.50 0.21
N TYR A 197 20.61 4.71 -1.10
CA TYR A 197 19.47 4.99 -1.94
C TYR A 197 19.09 3.75 -2.76
N THR A 198 17.79 3.58 -3.00
CA THR A 198 17.28 2.53 -3.89
C THR A 198 16.99 3.14 -5.26
N PRO A 199 17.71 2.75 -6.32
CA PRO A 199 17.41 3.18 -7.69
C PRO A 199 16.02 2.77 -8.13
N ASN A 200 15.46 3.49 -9.09
CA ASN A 200 14.18 3.14 -9.70
C ASN A 200 14.38 2.04 -10.75
N TYR A 201 13.55 1.01 -10.69
CA TYR A 201 13.40 0.08 -11.79
C TYR A 201 12.35 0.63 -12.76
N ILE A 202 12.70 0.76 -14.04
CA ILE A 202 11.86 1.36 -15.07
C ILE A 202 11.50 0.29 -16.09
N GLU A 203 10.22 -0.09 -16.09
CA GLU A 203 9.69 -1.09 -16.99
C GLU A 203 9.49 -0.52 -18.41
N GLY A 204 9.56 -1.39 -19.42
CA GLY A 204 9.20 -1.07 -20.79
C GLY A 204 10.21 -0.18 -21.54
N ILE A 205 11.42 0.01 -21.00
CA ILE A 205 12.50 0.76 -21.66
C ILE A 205 13.67 -0.17 -22.02
N SER A 206 14.23 -0.01 -23.21
CA SER A 206 15.43 -0.75 -23.60
C SER A 206 16.69 -0.19 -22.93
N SER A 207 17.72 -1.02 -22.75
CA SER A 207 19.01 -0.57 -22.19
C SER A 207 19.65 0.55 -23.02
N VAL A 208 19.47 0.53 -24.32
CA VAL A 208 20.01 1.57 -25.24
C VAL A 208 19.29 2.89 -25.02
N GLU A 209 17.96 2.86 -24.93
CA GLU A 209 17.15 4.05 -24.68
C GLU A 209 17.41 4.62 -23.27
N TYR A 210 17.48 3.75 -22.24
CA TYR A 210 17.89 4.15 -20.89
C TYR A 210 19.24 4.87 -20.90
N ALA A 211 20.26 4.28 -21.53
CA ALA A 211 21.60 4.86 -21.60
C ALA A 211 21.60 6.21 -22.34
N SER A 212 20.83 6.33 -23.43
CA SER A 212 20.70 7.58 -24.17
C SER A 212 20.12 8.70 -23.31
N ILE A 213 18.99 8.42 -22.62
CA ILE A 213 18.34 9.38 -21.71
C ILE A 213 19.29 9.73 -20.56
N TYR A 214 19.90 8.73 -19.93
CA TYR A 214 20.84 8.91 -18.81
C TYR A 214 22.00 9.84 -19.17
N HIS A 215 22.61 9.67 -20.34
CA HIS A 215 23.73 10.52 -20.80
C HIS A 215 23.26 11.95 -21.06
N ASN A 216 22.10 12.13 -21.67
CA ASN A 216 21.60 13.46 -22.05
C ASN A 216 21.04 14.27 -20.87
N ILE A 217 20.63 13.64 -19.77
CA ILE A 217 20.12 14.34 -18.59
C ILE A 217 21.23 15.18 -17.94
N ILE A 218 20.96 16.47 -17.78
CA ILE A 218 21.80 17.40 -17.02
C ILE A 218 21.09 17.72 -15.72
N LEU A 219 21.65 17.24 -14.60
CA LEU A 219 21.12 17.53 -13.27
C LEU A 219 21.38 18.99 -12.87
N SER A 220 20.56 19.51 -11.94
CA SER A 220 20.63 20.91 -11.53
C SER A 220 22.02 21.34 -11.06
N LYS A 221 22.34 22.63 -11.25
CA LYS A 221 23.64 23.21 -10.86
C LYS A 221 23.89 23.05 -9.36
N ASN A 222 22.87 23.27 -8.53
CA ASN A 222 23.00 23.18 -7.08
C ASN A 222 23.40 21.76 -6.64
N PHE A 223 22.78 20.74 -7.20
CA PHE A 223 23.12 19.36 -6.90
C PHE A 223 24.55 19.01 -7.38
N ARG A 224 24.91 19.41 -8.61
CA ARG A 224 26.25 19.15 -9.14
C ARG A 224 27.36 19.86 -8.34
N ASN A 225 27.08 21.06 -7.83
CA ASN A 225 28.02 21.77 -6.95
C ASN A 225 28.17 21.05 -5.60
N TYR A 226 27.07 20.53 -5.04
CA TYR A 226 27.14 19.72 -3.82
C TYR A 226 28.01 18.48 -4.03
N VAL A 227 27.76 17.70 -5.10
CA VAL A 227 28.59 16.51 -5.40
C VAL A 227 30.06 16.86 -5.48
N LYS A 228 30.44 17.96 -6.17
CA LYS A 228 31.83 18.42 -6.24
C LYS A 228 32.42 18.83 -4.88
N SER A 229 31.59 19.25 -3.93
CA SER A 229 32.08 19.67 -2.61
C SER A 229 32.35 18.51 -1.66
N VAL A 230 31.81 17.32 -1.97
CA VAL A 230 31.95 16.10 -1.17
C VAL A 230 32.78 15.00 -1.85
N SER A 231 33.17 15.22 -3.14
CA SER A 231 34.11 14.39 -3.87
C SER A 231 35.55 14.82 -3.54
#